data_ada119f7683b90ff87982ea154a134bc
#
_entry.id   ada119f7683b90ff87982ea154a134bc
#
_cell.length_a   1.000
_cell.length_b   1.000
_cell.length_c   1.000
_cell.angle_alpha   90.00
_cell.angle_beta   90.00
_cell.angle_gamma   90.00
#
_symmetry.space_group_name_H-M   'P 1'
#
loop_
_entity.id
_entity.type
_entity.pdbx_description
1 polymer ?
#
loop_
_entity_poly.entity_id
_entity_poly.type
_entity_poly.pdbx_seq_one_letter_code
_entity_poly.pdbx_strand_id
1 'polypeptide(L)'
;MSKLEKFEVDCLVIGGGVSGIAIARELSSRFKNIFLIERNNQIAQETSSRNSEVIHAGMYYEQGSLKSKLCLMGKELLYDYLEERNIDFNRCGKYILSSTDRETETLNKIYQNGVN
;
A
#
# COMPACT_ATOMS: atom_id res chain seq x y z
N MET A 1 -27.49 -18.72 27.68
CA MET A 1 -26.11 -18.64 27.14
C MET A 1 -26.25 -18.87 25.64
N SER A 2 -25.92 -17.88 24.81
CA SER A 2 -25.89 -18.05 23.35
C SER A 2 -24.84 -19.08 22.99
N LYS A 3 -25.19 -20.04 22.16
CA LYS A 3 -24.26 -21.05 21.65
C LYS A 3 -23.26 -20.31 20.75
N LEU A 4 -21.98 -20.32 21.10
CA LEU A 4 -20.94 -19.75 20.24
C LEU A 4 -20.91 -20.56 18.94
N GLU A 5 -21.10 -19.89 17.82
CA GLU A 5 -20.91 -20.49 16.51
C GLU A 5 -19.39 -20.70 16.27
N LYS A 6 -19.03 -21.87 15.81
CA LYS A 6 -17.66 -22.23 15.47
C LYS A 6 -17.56 -22.38 13.96
N PHE A 7 -16.58 -21.72 13.38
CA PHE A 7 -16.24 -21.84 11.96
C PHE A 7 -14.87 -22.47 11.82
N GLU A 8 -14.74 -23.44 10.93
CA GLU A 8 -13.46 -23.98 10.49
C GLU A 8 -13.02 -23.23 9.24
N VAL A 9 -11.82 -22.68 9.26
CA VAL A 9 -11.28 -21.88 8.18
C VAL A 9 -9.86 -22.31 7.84
N ASP A 10 -9.51 -22.25 6.56
CA ASP A 10 -8.15 -22.51 6.11
C ASP A 10 -7.22 -21.32 6.46
N CYS A 11 -7.74 -20.10 6.31
CA CYS A 11 -7.02 -18.87 6.62
C CYS A 11 -7.96 -17.83 7.23
N LEU A 12 -7.46 -17.11 8.23
CA LEU A 12 -8.13 -15.97 8.83
C LEU A 12 -7.29 -14.71 8.61
N VAL A 13 -7.83 -13.73 7.90
CA VAL A 13 -7.23 -12.41 7.71
C VAL A 13 -7.87 -11.43 8.70
N ILE A 14 -7.05 -10.81 9.54
CA ILE A 14 -7.50 -9.84 10.54
C ILE A 14 -7.20 -8.43 10.05
N GLY A 15 -8.25 -7.66 9.78
CA GLY A 15 -8.19 -6.29 9.27
C GLY A 15 -8.60 -6.18 7.81
N GLY A 16 -9.61 -5.35 7.54
CA GLY A 16 -10.18 -5.09 6.22
C GLY A 16 -9.63 -3.84 5.53
N GLY A 17 -8.41 -3.43 5.83
CA GLY A 17 -7.68 -2.40 5.08
C GLY A 17 -7.15 -2.94 3.75
N VAL A 18 -6.53 -2.08 2.92
CA VAL A 18 -6.00 -2.45 1.60
C VAL A 18 -5.06 -3.65 1.65
N SER A 19 -4.19 -3.75 2.67
CA SER A 19 -3.26 -4.87 2.82
C SER A 19 -4.00 -6.17 3.10
N GLY A 20 -4.96 -6.19 4.03
CA GLY A 20 -5.74 -7.38 4.36
C GLY A 20 -6.59 -7.86 3.19
N ILE A 21 -7.21 -6.94 2.46
CA ILE A 21 -8.00 -7.25 1.26
C ILE A 21 -7.12 -7.84 0.16
N ALA A 22 -5.93 -7.25 -0.08
CA ALA A 22 -4.99 -7.75 -1.08
C ALA A 22 -4.47 -9.16 -0.72
N ILE A 23 -4.17 -9.41 0.56
CA ILE A 23 -3.75 -10.73 1.06
C ILE A 23 -4.90 -11.74 0.92
N ALA A 24 -6.11 -11.39 1.36
CA ALA A 24 -7.27 -12.28 1.25
C ALA A 24 -7.56 -12.67 -0.21
N ARG A 25 -7.46 -11.70 -1.12
CA ARG A 25 -7.59 -11.93 -2.56
C ARG A 25 -6.54 -12.92 -3.08
N GLU A 26 -5.27 -12.74 -2.72
CA GLU A 26 -4.20 -13.64 -3.16
C GLU A 26 -4.39 -15.06 -2.60
N LEU A 27 -4.76 -15.14 -1.32
CA LEU A 27 -5.02 -16.42 -0.67
C LEU A 27 -6.23 -17.16 -1.28
N SER A 28 -7.23 -16.44 -1.80
CA SER A 28 -8.44 -17.04 -2.38
C SER A 28 -8.17 -17.88 -3.63
N SER A 29 -7.03 -17.71 -4.27
CA SER A 29 -6.57 -18.57 -5.37
C SER A 29 -6.06 -19.94 -4.89
N ARG A 30 -5.71 -20.08 -3.61
CA ARG A 30 -5.02 -21.24 -3.03
C ARG A 30 -5.87 -22.00 -2.01
N PHE A 31 -6.76 -21.29 -1.31
CA PHE A 31 -7.56 -21.82 -0.21
C PHE A 31 -9.05 -21.57 -0.47
N LYS A 32 -9.91 -22.47 0.04
CA LYS A 32 -11.37 -22.39 -0.19
C LYS A 32 -12.10 -21.60 0.89
N ASN A 33 -11.67 -21.77 2.15
CA ASN A 33 -12.36 -21.20 3.32
C ASN A 33 -11.50 -20.08 3.91
N ILE A 34 -11.60 -18.88 3.34
CA ILE A 34 -10.89 -17.69 3.84
C ILE A 34 -11.91 -16.78 4.49
N PHE A 35 -11.64 -16.42 5.74
CA PHE A 35 -12.41 -15.40 6.46
C PHE A 35 -11.55 -14.15 6.59
N LEU A 36 -12.17 -13.00 6.28
CA LEU A 36 -11.62 -11.69 6.61
C LEU A 36 -12.53 -11.08 7.68
N ILE A 37 -11.94 -10.70 8.80
CA ILE A 37 -12.66 -10.03 9.88
C ILE A 37 -12.18 -8.58 9.99
N GLU A 38 -13.13 -7.66 10.15
CA GLU A 38 -12.92 -6.23 10.33
C GLU A 38 -13.70 -5.77 11.56
N ARG A 39 -13.10 -4.89 12.38
CA ARG A 39 -13.75 -4.36 13.58
C ARG A 39 -14.80 -3.29 13.27
N ASN A 40 -14.61 -2.57 12.18
CA ASN A 40 -15.55 -1.56 11.72
C ASN A 40 -16.70 -2.24 10.95
N ASN A 41 -17.78 -1.53 10.75
CA ASN A 41 -18.96 -2.03 10.03
C ASN A 41 -18.75 -2.08 8.50
N GLN A 42 -17.65 -1.54 7.99
CA GLN A 42 -17.24 -1.58 6.58
C GLN A 42 -15.73 -1.73 6.48
N ILE A 43 -15.27 -2.23 5.33
CA ILE A 43 -13.83 -2.32 5.01
C ILE A 43 -13.25 -0.93 4.69
N ALA A 44 -11.93 -0.81 4.79
CA ALA A 44 -11.13 0.36 4.39
C ALA A 44 -11.51 1.69 5.08
N GLN A 45 -12.14 1.68 6.26
CA GLN A 45 -12.59 2.90 6.93
C GLN A 45 -11.50 3.71 7.64
N GLU A 46 -10.31 3.16 7.78
CA GLU A 46 -9.19 3.83 8.46
C GLU A 46 -8.15 4.37 7.45
N THR A 47 -6.88 4.09 7.65
CA THR A 47 -5.77 4.59 6.84
C THR A 47 -5.97 4.38 5.33
N SER A 48 -6.60 3.29 4.92
CA SER A 48 -6.81 2.96 3.51
C SER A 48 -7.74 3.92 2.77
N SER A 49 -8.62 4.63 3.47
CA SER A 49 -9.49 5.68 2.91
C SER A 49 -9.11 7.09 3.35
N ARG A 50 -8.04 7.24 4.14
CA ARG A 50 -7.60 8.51 4.74
C ARG A 50 -6.11 8.72 4.52
N ASN A 51 -5.70 8.78 3.27
CA ASN A 51 -4.33 9.02 2.86
C ASN A 51 -4.31 10.03 1.71
N SER A 52 -3.11 10.36 1.23
CA SER A 52 -2.93 11.36 0.17
C SER A 52 -3.10 10.81 -1.25
N GLU A 53 -3.44 9.53 -1.40
CA GLU A 53 -3.64 8.82 -2.68
C GLU A 53 -2.42 8.91 -3.63
N VAL A 54 -1.24 9.19 -3.06
CA VAL A 54 0.00 9.32 -3.83
C VAL A 54 0.72 7.97 -3.91
N ILE A 55 0.95 7.51 -5.13
CA ILE A 55 1.82 6.36 -5.37
C ILE A 55 3.27 6.80 -5.17
N HIS A 56 3.92 6.24 -4.16
CA HIS A 56 5.25 6.64 -3.74
C HIS A 56 6.32 6.18 -4.73
N ALA A 57 7.29 7.08 -5.03
CA ALA A 57 8.44 6.81 -5.90
C ALA A 57 9.68 6.25 -5.17
N GLY A 58 9.62 6.07 -3.85
CA GLY A 58 10.74 5.51 -3.08
C GLY A 58 11.87 6.48 -2.71
N MET A 59 11.94 7.65 -3.33
CA MET A 59 13.07 8.60 -3.24
C MET A 59 13.39 9.13 -1.83
N TYR A 60 12.46 9.01 -0.89
CA TYR A 60 12.65 9.46 0.51
C TYR A 60 13.24 8.38 1.42
N TYR A 61 13.37 7.15 0.95
CA TYR A 61 13.80 6.03 1.77
C TYR A 61 15.28 5.75 1.56
N GLU A 62 15.93 5.27 2.60
CA GLU A 62 17.33 4.87 2.54
C GLU A 62 17.55 3.85 1.41
N GLN A 63 18.54 4.13 0.57
CA GLN A 63 18.88 3.30 -0.57
C GLN A 63 19.27 1.88 -0.13
N GLY A 64 18.76 0.88 -0.82
CA GLY A 64 19.00 -0.53 -0.48
C GLY A 64 18.17 -1.07 0.69
N SER A 65 17.44 -0.21 1.43
CA SER A 65 16.53 -0.67 2.48
C SER A 65 15.38 -1.50 1.91
N LEU A 66 14.81 -2.39 2.72
CA LEU A 66 13.65 -3.18 2.34
C LEU A 66 12.47 -2.27 1.95
N LYS A 67 12.30 -1.16 2.66
CA LYS A 67 11.25 -0.18 2.39
C LYS A 67 11.41 0.48 1.02
N SER A 68 12.63 0.86 0.63
CA SER A 68 12.92 1.39 -0.70
C SER A 68 12.62 0.35 -1.79
N LYS A 69 13.15 -0.85 -1.66
CA LYS A 69 12.95 -1.94 -2.62
C LYS A 69 11.47 -2.29 -2.81
N LEU A 70 10.74 -2.51 -1.71
CA LEU A 70 9.33 -2.86 -1.79
C LEU A 70 8.45 -1.72 -2.29
N CYS A 71 8.83 -0.46 -2.02
CA CYS A 71 8.12 0.70 -2.55
C CYS A 71 8.24 0.77 -4.08
N LEU A 72 9.45 0.58 -4.63
CA LEU A 72 9.67 0.59 -6.08
C LEU A 72 8.95 -0.56 -6.77
N MET A 73 9.11 -1.79 -6.26
CA MET A 73 8.40 -2.96 -6.79
C MET A 73 6.89 -2.80 -6.71
N GLY A 74 6.39 -2.33 -5.57
CA GLY A 74 4.95 -2.13 -5.36
C GLY A 74 4.36 -1.04 -6.24
N LYS A 75 5.13 0.00 -6.58
CA LYS A 75 4.73 1.04 -7.52
C LYS A 75 4.45 0.44 -8.91
N GLU A 76 5.38 -0.33 -9.46
CA GLU A 76 5.21 -0.95 -10.78
C GLU A 76 4.01 -1.92 -10.77
N LEU A 77 3.97 -2.85 -9.80
CA LEU A 77 2.86 -3.79 -9.65
C LEU A 77 1.49 -3.09 -9.50
N LEU A 78 1.47 -1.92 -8.85
CA LEU A 78 0.23 -1.16 -8.70
C LEU A 78 -0.21 -0.54 -10.02
N TYR A 79 0.70 0.03 -10.80
CA TYR A 79 0.37 0.57 -12.11
C TYR A 79 -0.15 -0.53 -13.05
N ASP A 80 0.53 -1.66 -13.13
CA ASP A 80 0.09 -2.81 -13.93
C ASP A 80 -1.32 -3.26 -13.51
N TYR A 81 -1.55 -3.36 -12.19
CA TYR A 81 -2.85 -3.73 -11.62
C TYR A 81 -3.96 -2.74 -12.00
N LEU A 82 -3.68 -1.44 -11.96
CA LEU A 82 -4.64 -0.39 -12.28
C LEU A 82 -4.98 -0.42 -13.79
N GLU A 83 -3.97 -0.55 -14.65
CA GLU A 83 -4.13 -0.65 -16.10
C GLU A 83 -4.93 -1.89 -16.50
N GLU A 84 -4.59 -3.07 -15.99
CA GLU A 84 -5.32 -4.32 -16.27
C GLU A 84 -6.80 -4.26 -15.90
N ARG A 85 -7.17 -3.41 -14.94
CA ARG A 85 -8.55 -3.31 -14.43
C ARG A 85 -9.30 -2.06 -14.86
N ASN A 86 -8.69 -1.26 -15.72
CA ASN A 86 -9.23 0.01 -16.17
C ASN A 86 -9.62 0.92 -15.00
N ILE A 87 -8.75 0.97 -13.97
CA ILE A 87 -8.90 1.88 -12.83
C ILE A 87 -8.12 3.14 -13.15
N ASP A 88 -8.79 4.28 -13.11
CA ASP A 88 -8.19 5.57 -13.42
C ASP A 88 -7.08 5.95 -12.45
N PHE A 89 -5.99 6.46 -12.98
CA PHE A 89 -4.89 7.04 -12.23
C PHE A 89 -4.20 8.12 -13.06
N ASN A 90 -3.40 8.96 -12.38
CA ASN A 90 -2.68 10.05 -13.06
C ASN A 90 -1.19 10.02 -12.69
N ARG A 91 -0.32 9.85 -13.68
CA ARG A 91 1.14 9.96 -13.54
C ARG A 91 1.59 11.42 -13.60
N CYS A 92 0.97 12.30 -12.81
CA CYS A 92 1.21 13.75 -12.84
C CYS A 92 2.57 14.18 -12.29
N GLY A 93 3.31 13.28 -11.62
CA GLY A 93 4.54 13.63 -10.91
C GLY A 93 4.29 14.55 -9.71
N LYS A 94 5.34 15.16 -9.19
CA LYS A 94 5.27 16.17 -8.13
C LYS A 94 6.44 17.14 -8.19
N TYR A 95 6.25 18.32 -7.68
CA TYR A 95 7.32 19.26 -7.40
C TYR A 95 7.72 19.18 -5.93
N ILE A 96 9.01 19.24 -5.66
CA ILE A 96 9.58 19.35 -4.33
C ILE A 96 10.37 20.65 -4.30
N LEU A 97 9.96 21.57 -3.43
CA LEU A 97 10.53 22.91 -3.35
C LEU A 97 11.28 23.06 -2.02
N SER A 98 12.32 23.87 -2.04
CA SER A 98 13.03 24.34 -0.86
C SER A 98 12.95 25.85 -0.78
N SER A 99 12.86 26.40 0.43
CA SER A 99 12.81 27.83 0.70
C SER A 99 13.97 28.32 1.55
N THR A 100 14.82 27.41 2.04
CA THR A 100 16.00 27.71 2.85
C THR A 100 17.21 26.90 2.38
N ASP A 101 18.43 27.35 2.71
CA ASP A 101 19.65 26.63 2.35
C ASP A 101 19.69 25.22 2.94
N ARG A 102 19.24 25.06 4.19
CA ARG A 102 19.14 23.75 4.85
C ARG A 102 18.19 22.79 4.12
N GLU A 103 17.05 23.31 3.65
CA GLU A 103 16.12 22.53 2.86
C GLU A 103 16.67 22.18 1.48
N THR A 104 17.48 23.08 0.89
CA THR A 104 18.17 22.85 -0.39
C THR A 104 19.18 21.69 -0.27
N GLU A 105 19.92 21.59 0.83
CA GLU A 105 20.79 20.44 1.10
C GLU A 105 19.99 19.14 1.17
N THR A 106 18.83 19.16 1.83
CA THR A 106 17.93 18.00 1.91
C THR A 106 17.35 17.63 0.55
N LEU A 107 16.94 18.63 -0.23
CA LEU A 107 16.43 18.44 -1.59
C LEU A 107 17.48 17.79 -2.49
N ASN A 108 18.75 18.22 -2.40
CA ASN A 108 19.84 17.60 -3.14
C ASN A 108 20.06 16.14 -2.75
N LYS A 109 19.95 15.78 -1.48
CA LYS A 109 20.02 14.37 -1.03
C LYS A 109 18.88 13.54 -1.60
N ILE A 110 17.66 14.07 -1.61
CA ILE A 110 16.49 13.40 -2.20
C ILE A 110 16.69 13.20 -3.70
N TYR A 111 17.19 14.22 -4.40
CA TYR A 111 17.51 14.13 -5.83
C TYR A 111 18.54 13.03 -6.11
N GLN A 112 19.67 13.03 -5.40
CA GLN A 112 20.70 12.00 -5.57
C GLN A 112 20.16 10.59 -5.27
N ASN A 113 19.29 10.44 -4.28
CA ASN A 113 18.67 9.17 -3.97
C ASN A 113 17.66 8.69 -5.05
N GLY A 114 17.10 9.62 -5.80
CA GLY A 114 16.14 9.31 -6.85
C GLY A 114 16.74 9.01 -8.22
N VAL A 115 18.01 9.41 -8.48
CA VAL A 115 18.70 9.17 -9.76
C VAL A 115 19.65 7.97 -9.73
N ASN A 116 19.93 7.42 -8.55
CA ASN A 116 20.73 6.21 -8.34
C ASN A 116 19.84 4.98 -8.13
#